data_b4c1451d893f2bd4c396fd94cce60188
#
_entry.id   b4c1451d893f2bd4c396fd94cce60188
#
_cell.length_a   1.000
_cell.length_b   1.000
_cell.length_c   1.000
_cell.angle_alpha   90.00
_cell.angle_beta   90.00
_cell.angle_gamma   90.00
#
_symmetry.space_group_name_H-M   'P 1'
#
loop_
_entity.id
_entity.type
_entity.pdbx_description
1 polymer ?
#
loop_
_entity_poly.entity_id
_entity_poly.type
_entity_poly.pdbx_seq_one_letter_code
_entity_poly.pdbx_strand_id
1 'polypeptide(L)'
;MTSISKPDVRPANPNFSSGPCAKRPGWSLEALGGAPLGRSHRARVGKAKLQYAIDLTRDVLQVPAGWRIGIVPASDTGAVEMALWSLLGERGVDIAAWESFGAGWVTDVVKQLKLADVRRFEADYGRLPDLSQLDFDRDVVFTWNGTTSGVRVPDAGFIPLDRKGLTICDATSAAFAQRLDFARLDVVTFSWQKVLGGEGGHGMLILSPRAVERLESHAPAWPLPKIFRMTKGGKLIEGIFRGETINTPSMLAVEDYI
;
A
#
# COMPACT_ATOMS: atom_id res chain seq x y z
N MET A 1 -7.33 28.84 -18.33
CA MET A 1 -7.67 27.40 -18.45
C MET A 1 -7.81 27.10 -19.92
N THR A 2 -6.91 26.32 -20.50
CA THR A 2 -7.06 25.83 -21.87
C THR A 2 -8.21 24.84 -21.88
N SER A 3 -9.29 25.15 -22.59
CA SER A 3 -10.39 24.21 -22.81
C SER A 3 -9.86 23.04 -23.63
N ILE A 4 -9.84 21.87 -23.01
CA ILE A 4 -9.54 20.62 -23.74
C ILE A 4 -10.77 20.32 -24.61
N SER A 5 -10.59 20.33 -25.95
CA SER A 5 -11.67 19.97 -26.85
C SER A 5 -11.97 18.47 -26.76
N LYS A 6 -13.25 18.12 -26.93
CA LYS A 6 -13.65 16.72 -27.04
C LYS A 6 -12.93 16.06 -28.23
N PRO A 7 -12.34 14.85 -28.06
CA PRO A 7 -11.73 14.12 -29.16
C PRO A 7 -12.73 13.79 -30.27
N ASP A 8 -12.31 13.91 -31.52
CA ASP A 8 -13.16 13.60 -32.70
C ASP A 8 -13.31 12.08 -32.92
N VAL A 9 -12.36 11.30 -32.41
CA VAL A 9 -12.34 9.84 -32.59
C VAL A 9 -12.68 9.17 -31.27
N ARG A 10 -13.65 8.28 -31.29
CA ARG A 10 -13.98 7.39 -30.19
C ARG A 10 -12.91 6.31 -30.03
N PRO A 11 -12.46 5.97 -28.81
CA PRO A 11 -11.62 4.81 -28.61
C PRO A 11 -12.34 3.52 -29.02
N ALA A 12 -11.61 2.57 -29.59
CA ALA A 12 -12.15 1.26 -29.97
C ALA A 12 -12.78 0.50 -28.79
N ASN A 13 -12.24 0.66 -27.60
CA ASN A 13 -12.80 0.18 -26.35
C ASN A 13 -12.99 1.38 -25.38
N PRO A 14 -14.22 1.85 -25.18
CA PRO A 14 -14.51 2.97 -24.27
C PRO A 14 -14.65 2.56 -22.81
N ASN A 15 -14.46 1.28 -22.47
CA ASN A 15 -14.58 0.79 -21.11
C ASN A 15 -13.32 1.11 -20.33
N PHE A 16 -13.35 2.21 -19.58
CA PHE A 16 -12.28 2.58 -18.66
C PHE A 16 -12.62 2.02 -17.28
N SER A 17 -11.77 1.13 -16.79
CA SER A 17 -11.89 0.64 -15.43
C SER A 17 -11.09 1.51 -14.48
N SER A 18 -11.69 1.99 -13.41
CA SER A 18 -11.00 2.59 -12.27
C SER A 18 -10.58 1.53 -11.24
N GLY A 19 -10.98 0.30 -11.44
CA GLY A 19 -10.70 -0.86 -10.59
C GLY A 19 -9.63 -1.78 -11.18
N PRO A 20 -9.87 -3.09 -11.16
CA PRO A 20 -8.94 -4.10 -11.67
C PRO A 20 -8.60 -3.89 -13.15
N CYS A 21 -7.33 -4.07 -13.50
CA CYS A 21 -6.89 -4.11 -14.88
C CYS A 21 -7.20 -5.47 -15.50
N ALA A 22 -7.26 -5.50 -16.83
CA ALA A 22 -7.29 -6.77 -17.56
C ALA A 22 -6.00 -7.56 -17.34
N LYS A 23 -6.07 -8.87 -17.47
CA LYS A 23 -4.88 -9.73 -17.51
C LYS A 23 -3.96 -9.33 -18.66
N ARG A 24 -2.67 -9.59 -18.51
CA ARG A 24 -1.67 -9.36 -19.56
C ARG A 24 -2.02 -10.11 -20.84
N PRO A 25 -1.63 -9.62 -22.01
CA PRO A 25 -1.81 -10.36 -23.26
C PRO A 25 -1.23 -11.78 -23.18
N GLY A 26 -1.98 -12.75 -23.67
CA GLY A 26 -1.59 -14.17 -23.66
C GLY A 26 -1.76 -14.88 -22.32
N TRP A 27 -2.30 -14.22 -21.28
CA TRP A 27 -2.66 -14.90 -20.05
C TRP A 27 -3.84 -15.86 -20.29
N SER A 28 -3.75 -17.05 -19.70
CA SER A 28 -4.84 -18.04 -19.69
C SER A 28 -4.89 -18.72 -18.32
N LEU A 29 -5.96 -19.49 -18.07
CA LEU A 29 -6.10 -20.28 -16.83
C LEU A 29 -4.98 -21.31 -16.63
N GLU A 30 -4.27 -21.68 -17.68
CA GLU A 30 -3.12 -22.59 -17.61
C GLU A 30 -1.98 -22.00 -16.76
N ALA A 31 -1.88 -20.66 -16.70
CA ALA A 31 -0.91 -19.97 -15.83
C ALA A 31 -1.10 -20.33 -14.33
N LEU A 32 -2.30 -20.76 -13.94
CA LEU A 32 -2.62 -21.15 -12.57
C LEU A 32 -2.34 -22.63 -12.27
N GLY A 33 -1.88 -23.41 -13.26
CA GLY A 33 -1.67 -24.86 -13.13
C GLY A 33 -0.64 -25.26 -12.06
N GLY A 34 0.26 -24.35 -11.69
CA GLY A 34 1.26 -24.55 -10.64
C GLY A 34 0.76 -24.23 -9.22
N ALA A 35 -0.49 -23.81 -9.04
CA ALA A 35 -1.02 -23.45 -7.73
C ALA A 35 -1.10 -24.69 -6.81
N PRO A 36 -0.58 -24.62 -5.56
CA PRO A 36 -0.60 -25.74 -4.63
C PRO A 36 -1.98 -25.91 -3.97
N LEU A 37 -2.99 -26.21 -4.78
CA LEU A 37 -4.37 -26.39 -4.32
C LEU A 37 -4.51 -27.60 -3.40
N GLY A 38 -5.37 -27.47 -2.37
CA GLY A 38 -5.57 -28.52 -1.37
C GLY A 38 -4.37 -28.77 -0.46
N ARG A 39 -3.34 -27.93 -0.53
CA ARG A 39 -2.17 -27.95 0.37
C ARG A 39 -2.22 -26.78 1.35
N SER A 40 -1.73 -27.01 2.55
CA SER A 40 -1.54 -25.91 3.50
C SER A 40 -0.52 -24.90 2.97
N HIS A 41 -0.85 -23.63 3.02
CA HIS A 41 0.10 -22.54 2.75
C HIS A 41 1.34 -22.59 3.67
N ARG A 42 1.24 -23.29 4.83
CA ARG A 42 2.35 -23.52 5.77
C ARG A 42 3.24 -24.70 5.36
N ALA A 43 2.84 -25.51 4.39
CA ALA A 43 3.70 -26.51 3.81
C ALA A 43 4.89 -25.87 3.07
N ARG A 44 5.99 -26.62 2.90
CA ARG A 44 7.21 -26.11 2.24
C ARG A 44 6.92 -25.46 0.88
N VAL A 45 6.08 -26.07 0.06
CA VAL A 45 5.73 -25.53 -1.27
C VAL A 45 4.94 -24.22 -1.17
N GLY A 46 3.99 -24.12 -0.21
CA GLY A 46 3.22 -22.89 0.00
C GLY A 46 4.09 -21.75 0.49
N LYS A 47 4.93 -21.98 1.51
CA LYS A 47 5.88 -20.98 2.00
C LYS A 47 6.86 -20.55 0.91
N ALA A 48 7.37 -21.45 0.09
CA ALA A 48 8.27 -21.12 -1.00
C ALA A 48 7.61 -20.20 -2.03
N LYS A 49 6.34 -20.44 -2.40
CA LYS A 49 5.63 -19.56 -3.32
C LYS A 49 5.34 -18.19 -2.72
N LEU A 50 4.94 -18.13 -1.46
CA LEU A 50 4.73 -16.85 -0.76
C LEU A 50 6.04 -16.05 -0.66
N GLN A 51 7.16 -16.70 -0.33
CA GLN A 51 8.47 -16.06 -0.34
C GLN A 51 8.85 -15.57 -1.74
N TYR A 52 8.61 -16.39 -2.75
CA TYR A 52 8.92 -16.04 -4.15
C TYR A 52 8.11 -14.81 -4.61
N ALA A 53 6.84 -14.70 -4.25
CA ALA A 53 6.03 -13.51 -4.51
C ALA A 53 6.62 -12.25 -3.85
N ILE A 54 7.14 -12.37 -2.62
CA ILE A 54 7.83 -11.29 -1.91
C ILE A 54 9.13 -10.90 -2.64
N ASP A 55 9.92 -11.90 -3.06
CA ASP A 55 11.19 -11.67 -3.75
C ASP A 55 10.98 -10.99 -5.10
N LEU A 56 10.01 -11.46 -5.90
CA LEU A 56 9.63 -10.80 -7.16
C LEU A 56 9.15 -9.36 -6.95
N THR A 57 8.37 -9.10 -5.89
CA THR A 57 7.97 -7.74 -5.53
C THR A 57 9.19 -6.86 -5.30
N ARG A 58 10.16 -7.35 -4.54
CA ARG A 58 11.42 -6.64 -4.28
C ARG A 58 12.16 -6.32 -5.55
N ASP A 59 12.32 -7.31 -6.40
CA ASP A 59 13.13 -7.20 -7.61
C ASP A 59 12.50 -6.23 -8.62
N VAL A 60 11.19 -6.39 -8.88
CA VAL A 60 10.50 -5.58 -9.89
C VAL A 60 10.31 -4.13 -9.44
N LEU A 61 9.94 -3.91 -8.18
CA LEU A 61 9.80 -2.55 -7.63
C LEU A 61 11.13 -1.95 -7.19
N GLN A 62 12.24 -2.70 -7.23
CA GLN A 62 13.56 -2.26 -6.78
C GLN A 62 13.55 -1.79 -5.30
N VAL A 63 12.84 -2.53 -4.45
CA VAL A 63 12.76 -2.22 -3.02
C VAL A 63 14.14 -2.42 -2.38
N PRO A 64 14.70 -1.42 -1.68
CA PRO A 64 16.06 -1.50 -1.16
C PRO A 64 16.28 -2.67 -0.18
N ALA A 65 17.52 -3.11 -0.06
CA ALA A 65 17.91 -4.08 0.95
C ALA A 65 17.59 -3.57 2.37
N GLY A 66 17.25 -4.48 3.28
CA GLY A 66 16.88 -4.14 4.66
C GLY A 66 15.41 -3.78 4.86
N TRP A 67 14.67 -3.48 3.79
CA TRP A 67 13.22 -3.28 3.86
C TRP A 67 12.49 -4.61 4.06
N ARG A 68 11.29 -4.53 4.65
CA ARG A 68 10.40 -5.67 4.84
C ARG A 68 9.22 -5.60 3.87
N ILE A 69 8.87 -6.72 3.26
CA ILE A 69 7.71 -6.84 2.36
C ILE A 69 6.84 -7.98 2.89
N GLY A 70 5.60 -7.68 3.23
CA GLY A 70 4.65 -8.65 3.76
C GLY A 70 3.40 -8.78 2.89
N ILE A 71 2.91 -10.00 2.76
CA ILE A 71 1.58 -10.28 2.22
C ILE A 71 0.61 -10.27 3.40
N VAL A 72 -0.35 -9.35 3.38
CA VAL A 72 -1.26 -9.07 4.49
C VAL A 72 -2.73 -9.23 4.07
N PRO A 73 -3.67 -9.42 5.02
CA PRO A 73 -5.07 -9.65 4.69
C PRO A 73 -5.78 -8.39 4.20
N ALA A 74 -6.93 -8.59 3.55
CA ALA A 74 -7.96 -7.60 3.24
C ALA A 74 -7.55 -6.52 2.23
N SER A 75 -6.82 -6.89 1.19
CA SER A 75 -6.39 -5.99 0.11
C SER A 75 -5.58 -4.80 0.63
N ASP A 76 -5.51 -3.73 -0.13
CA ASP A 76 -4.83 -2.51 0.32
C ASP A 76 -5.53 -1.86 1.51
N THR A 77 -6.83 -1.98 1.63
CA THR A 77 -7.57 -1.48 2.80
C THR A 77 -6.96 -2.03 4.09
N GLY A 78 -6.77 -3.35 4.17
CA GLY A 78 -6.13 -3.96 5.33
C GLY A 78 -4.67 -3.58 5.50
N ALA A 79 -3.93 -3.38 4.40
CA ALA A 79 -2.52 -2.97 4.47
C ALA A 79 -2.36 -1.53 5.00
N VAL A 80 -3.19 -0.60 4.53
CA VAL A 80 -3.20 0.79 5.04
C VAL A 80 -3.65 0.83 6.49
N GLU A 81 -4.80 0.22 6.84
CA GLU A 81 -5.27 0.20 8.22
C GLU A 81 -4.24 -0.44 9.16
N MET A 82 -3.60 -1.55 8.75
CA MET A 82 -2.52 -2.16 9.53
C MET A 82 -1.39 -1.18 9.79
N ALA A 83 -0.99 -0.38 8.80
CA ALA A 83 0.03 0.64 8.96
C ALA A 83 -0.44 1.78 9.89
N LEU A 84 -1.65 2.32 9.68
CA LEU A 84 -2.19 3.41 10.49
C LEU A 84 -2.35 3.00 11.97
N TRP A 85 -2.97 1.85 12.22
CA TRP A 85 -3.19 1.35 13.60
C TRP A 85 -1.90 0.98 14.33
N SER A 86 -0.87 0.55 13.61
CA SER A 86 0.36 0.06 14.26
C SER A 86 1.46 1.11 14.38
N LEU A 87 1.46 2.16 13.57
CA LEU A 87 2.58 3.11 13.48
C LEU A 87 2.23 4.51 13.97
N LEU A 88 0.96 4.93 13.88
CA LEU A 88 0.55 6.26 14.28
C LEU A 88 0.40 6.42 15.81
N GLY A 89 0.41 7.67 16.28
CA GLY A 89 0.20 8.04 17.68
C GLY A 89 1.45 8.42 18.46
N GLU A 90 2.64 8.20 17.92
CA GLU A 90 3.89 8.71 18.51
C GLU A 90 4.11 10.18 18.18
N ARG A 91 3.70 10.60 16.98
CA ARG A 91 3.82 11.97 16.49
C ARG A 91 2.46 12.50 16.07
N GLY A 92 2.35 13.81 15.92
CA GLY A 92 1.23 14.39 15.20
C GLY A 92 1.18 13.90 13.76
N VAL A 93 0.01 13.97 13.14
CA VAL A 93 -0.23 13.44 11.79
C VAL A 93 -0.64 14.56 10.84
N ASP A 94 0.01 14.63 9.70
CA ASP A 94 -0.46 15.37 8.53
C ASP A 94 -1.05 14.37 7.54
N ILE A 95 -2.28 14.58 7.13
CA ILE A 95 -2.93 13.70 6.16
C ILE A 95 -3.43 14.49 4.95
N ALA A 96 -3.00 14.07 3.75
CA ALA A 96 -3.38 14.69 2.50
C ALA A 96 -4.38 13.82 1.73
N ALA A 97 -5.52 14.40 1.33
CA ALA A 97 -6.58 13.71 0.62
C ALA A 97 -7.19 14.58 -0.47
N TRP A 98 -7.45 13.99 -1.64
CA TRP A 98 -8.07 14.67 -2.80
C TRP A 98 -9.02 13.76 -3.59
N GLU A 99 -9.44 12.67 -2.97
CA GLU A 99 -10.38 11.72 -3.53
C GLU A 99 -10.94 10.79 -2.44
N SER A 100 -11.85 9.89 -2.81
CA SER A 100 -12.64 9.11 -1.86
C SER A 100 -11.84 8.16 -0.98
N PHE A 101 -10.78 7.54 -1.50
CA PHE A 101 -9.94 6.62 -0.70
C PHE A 101 -9.13 7.39 0.34
N GLY A 102 -8.45 8.46 -0.08
CA GLY A 102 -7.77 9.35 0.86
C GLY A 102 -8.70 9.93 1.93
N ALA A 103 -9.93 10.29 1.56
CA ALA A 103 -10.96 10.72 2.53
C ALA A 103 -11.34 9.58 3.51
N GLY A 104 -11.30 8.33 3.06
CA GLY A 104 -11.44 7.15 3.94
C GLY A 104 -10.34 7.12 5.00
N TRP A 105 -9.08 7.29 4.60
CA TRP A 105 -7.95 7.33 5.53
C TRP A 105 -8.01 8.51 6.50
N VAL A 106 -8.52 9.68 6.07
CA VAL A 106 -8.83 10.80 6.98
C VAL A 106 -9.86 10.36 8.03
N THR A 107 -10.89 9.64 7.61
CA THR A 107 -11.92 9.13 8.53
C THR A 107 -11.31 8.18 9.56
N ASP A 108 -10.42 7.30 9.16
CA ASP A 108 -9.75 6.36 10.05
C ASP A 108 -8.89 7.08 11.09
N VAL A 109 -8.06 7.99 10.65
CA VAL A 109 -7.17 8.76 11.55
C VAL A 109 -7.97 9.61 12.54
N VAL A 110 -9.00 10.32 12.05
CA VAL A 110 -9.73 11.32 12.86
C VAL A 110 -10.86 10.69 13.67
N LYS A 111 -11.65 9.77 13.08
CA LYS A 111 -12.87 9.25 13.72
C LYS A 111 -12.69 7.89 14.37
N GLN A 112 -11.85 7.02 13.81
CA GLN A 112 -11.65 5.67 14.34
C GLN A 112 -10.50 5.64 15.36
N LEU A 113 -9.31 6.09 14.98
CA LEU A 113 -8.16 6.22 15.88
C LEU A 113 -8.31 7.40 16.85
N LYS A 114 -9.11 8.41 16.49
CA LYS A 114 -9.38 9.61 17.30
C LYS A 114 -8.11 10.34 17.74
N LEU A 115 -7.14 10.43 16.83
CA LEU A 115 -5.92 11.16 17.10
C LEU A 115 -6.23 12.65 17.32
N ALA A 116 -5.69 13.24 18.37
CA ALA A 116 -5.97 14.61 18.76
C ALA A 116 -5.16 15.63 17.92
N ASP A 117 -3.94 15.26 17.54
CA ASP A 117 -3.02 16.14 16.80
C ASP A 117 -2.96 15.73 15.33
N VAL A 118 -3.96 16.17 14.55
CA VAL A 118 -4.09 15.90 13.12
C VAL A 118 -4.30 17.19 12.35
N ARG A 119 -3.49 17.41 11.31
CA ARG A 119 -3.73 18.45 10.30
C ARG A 119 -4.17 17.78 9.00
N ARG A 120 -5.22 18.30 8.38
CA ARG A 120 -5.81 17.78 7.16
C ARG A 120 -5.53 18.73 6.01
N PHE A 121 -5.04 18.20 4.91
CA PHE A 121 -4.78 18.89 3.66
C PHE A 121 -5.66 18.28 2.58
N GLU A 122 -6.80 18.90 2.34
CA GLU A 122 -7.85 18.35 1.47
C GLU A 122 -8.03 19.23 0.23
N ALA A 123 -8.31 18.64 -0.90
CA ALA A 123 -8.65 19.34 -2.14
C ALA A 123 -9.81 18.64 -2.85
N ASP A 124 -10.53 19.42 -3.67
CA ASP A 124 -11.59 18.90 -4.53
C ASP A 124 -11.03 17.97 -5.62
N TYR A 125 -11.89 17.14 -6.16
CA TYR A 125 -11.55 16.27 -7.30
C TYR A 125 -10.92 17.06 -8.45
N GLY A 126 -9.86 16.51 -9.03
CA GLY A 126 -9.09 17.15 -10.08
C GLY A 126 -7.97 18.09 -9.60
N ARG A 127 -7.76 18.23 -8.31
CA ARG A 127 -6.72 19.09 -7.72
C ARG A 127 -5.93 18.36 -6.65
N LEU A 128 -4.67 18.74 -6.47
CA LEU A 128 -3.87 18.38 -5.30
C LEU A 128 -3.99 19.48 -4.24
N PRO A 129 -3.98 19.13 -2.95
CA PRO A 129 -3.71 20.10 -1.90
C PRO A 129 -2.28 20.66 -2.03
N ASP A 130 -2.00 21.74 -1.37
CA ASP A 130 -0.64 22.31 -1.32
C ASP A 130 0.27 21.43 -0.45
N LEU A 131 1.00 20.51 -1.08
CA LEU A 131 1.89 19.57 -0.42
C LEU A 131 3.12 20.24 0.22
N SER A 132 3.42 21.51 -0.12
CA SER A 132 4.52 22.25 0.49
C SER A 132 4.26 22.66 1.94
N GLN A 133 3.02 22.58 2.38
CA GLN A 133 2.61 22.89 3.76
C GLN A 133 2.69 21.69 4.71
N LEU A 134 3.01 20.50 4.20
CA LEU A 134 3.21 19.32 5.03
C LEU A 134 4.46 19.47 5.89
N ASP A 135 4.34 19.06 7.15
CA ASP A 135 5.43 19.07 8.11
C ASP A 135 5.97 17.64 8.29
N PHE A 136 7.16 17.40 7.80
CA PHE A 136 7.78 16.08 7.84
C PHE A 136 8.50 15.75 9.15
N ASP A 137 8.41 16.61 10.17
CA ASP A 137 8.65 16.26 11.58
C ASP A 137 7.46 15.48 12.17
N ARG A 138 6.29 15.54 11.52
CA ARG A 138 5.07 14.77 11.78
C ARG A 138 5.00 13.53 10.88
N ASP A 139 4.19 12.55 11.25
CA ASP A 139 3.89 11.44 10.34
C ASP A 139 2.98 11.93 9.21
N VAL A 140 3.29 11.60 7.97
CA VAL A 140 2.55 12.06 6.79
C VAL A 140 1.85 10.88 6.12
N VAL A 141 0.54 10.97 5.93
CA VAL A 141 -0.29 9.96 5.26
C VAL A 141 -0.85 10.56 3.96
N PHE A 142 -0.70 9.84 2.85
CA PHE A 142 -1.23 10.27 1.56
C PHE A 142 -1.41 9.11 0.59
N THR A 143 -2.24 9.31 -0.46
CA THR A 143 -2.31 8.41 -1.61
C THR A 143 -1.36 8.90 -2.71
N TRP A 144 -0.62 7.99 -3.36
CA TRP A 144 0.24 8.38 -4.49
C TRP A 144 -0.59 8.82 -5.68
N ASN A 145 -1.65 8.10 -5.94
CA ASN A 145 -2.54 8.32 -7.06
C ASN A 145 -4.00 8.24 -6.60
N GLY A 146 -4.71 9.34 -6.64
CA GLY A 146 -6.12 9.42 -6.32
C GLY A 146 -6.96 8.74 -7.41
N THR A 147 -7.31 7.49 -7.22
CA THR A 147 -7.97 6.63 -8.21
C THR A 147 -9.29 7.24 -8.72
N THR A 148 -10.12 7.78 -7.85
CA THR A 148 -11.43 8.35 -8.23
C THR A 148 -11.34 9.72 -8.89
N SER A 149 -10.29 10.48 -8.63
CA SER A 149 -10.07 11.81 -9.22
C SER A 149 -9.11 11.80 -10.41
N GLY A 150 -8.32 10.74 -10.59
CA GLY A 150 -7.28 10.65 -11.60
C GLY A 150 -6.06 11.55 -11.33
N VAL A 151 -6.00 12.19 -10.18
CA VAL A 151 -4.92 13.11 -9.80
C VAL A 151 -3.86 12.36 -8.99
N ARG A 152 -2.60 12.51 -9.37
CA ARG A 152 -1.46 11.91 -8.67
C ARG A 152 -0.48 12.96 -8.18
N VAL A 153 0.34 12.61 -7.19
CA VAL A 153 1.52 13.40 -6.89
C VAL A 153 2.48 13.40 -8.09
N PRO A 154 3.15 14.52 -8.41
CA PRO A 154 4.09 14.57 -9.54
C PRO A 154 5.24 13.56 -9.39
N ASP A 155 5.84 13.58 -8.22
CA ASP A 155 6.94 12.71 -7.77
C ASP A 155 7.04 12.80 -6.24
N ALA A 156 8.07 12.20 -5.63
CA ALA A 156 8.32 12.27 -4.21
C ALA A 156 9.19 13.48 -3.78
N GLY A 157 9.50 14.41 -4.68
CA GLY A 157 10.42 15.53 -4.42
C GLY A 157 9.97 16.47 -3.29
N PHE A 158 8.67 16.50 -3.00
CA PHE A 158 8.13 17.26 -1.88
C PHE A 158 8.47 16.68 -0.49
N ILE A 159 8.96 15.44 -0.42
CA ILE A 159 9.32 14.76 0.82
C ILE A 159 10.83 14.95 1.08
N PRO A 160 11.26 15.60 2.17
CA PRO A 160 12.67 15.75 2.50
C PRO A 160 13.30 14.41 2.90
N LEU A 161 14.61 14.26 2.67
CA LEU A 161 15.35 13.06 3.05
C LEU A 161 15.65 12.98 4.55
N ASP A 162 15.79 14.13 5.20
CA ASP A 162 16.15 14.29 6.63
C ASP A 162 14.92 14.40 7.54
N ARG A 163 13.74 13.95 7.07
CA ARG A 163 12.48 13.94 7.83
C ARG A 163 12.57 13.14 9.12
N LYS A 164 11.83 13.57 10.16
CA LYS A 164 11.73 12.84 11.43
C LYS A 164 10.51 11.92 11.50
N GLY A 165 9.38 12.38 10.95
CA GLY A 165 8.17 11.58 10.83
C GLY A 165 8.28 10.47 9.79
N LEU A 166 7.32 9.54 9.81
CA LEU A 166 7.17 8.50 8.78
C LEU A 166 6.29 9.01 7.64
N THR A 167 6.60 8.61 6.42
CA THR A 167 5.73 8.79 5.26
C THR A 167 5.01 7.48 4.95
N ILE A 168 3.68 7.49 5.03
CA ILE A 168 2.81 6.34 4.78
C ILE A 168 2.05 6.61 3.48
N CYS A 169 2.33 5.83 2.46
CA CYS A 169 1.84 6.03 1.11
C CYS A 169 0.98 4.85 0.65
N ASP A 170 -0.30 5.09 0.43
CA ASP A 170 -1.15 4.21 -0.37
C ASP A 170 -0.75 4.37 -1.85
N ALA A 171 -0.12 3.34 -2.40
CA ALA A 171 0.33 3.28 -3.79
C ALA A 171 -0.47 2.26 -4.62
N THR A 172 -1.69 1.94 -4.21
CA THR A 172 -2.50 0.85 -4.78
C THR A 172 -2.61 0.90 -6.29
N SER A 173 -2.90 2.05 -6.87
CA SER A 173 -2.99 2.20 -8.33
C SER A 173 -1.72 2.76 -8.97
N ALA A 174 -0.66 2.96 -8.20
CA ALA A 174 0.63 3.47 -8.68
C ALA A 174 1.70 2.36 -8.77
N ALA A 175 1.70 1.42 -7.85
CA ALA A 175 2.66 0.32 -7.83
C ALA A 175 2.67 -0.43 -9.18
N PHE A 176 3.87 -0.69 -9.71
CA PHE A 176 4.15 -1.26 -11.04
C PHE A 176 3.80 -0.38 -12.25
N ALA A 177 3.06 0.72 -12.09
CA ALA A 177 2.75 1.67 -13.17
C ALA A 177 3.58 2.93 -13.09
N GLN A 178 4.03 3.32 -11.91
CA GLN A 178 4.73 4.56 -11.65
C GLN A 178 5.98 4.29 -10.81
N ARG A 179 6.99 5.13 -10.98
CA ARG A 179 8.21 5.05 -10.17
C ARG A 179 7.93 5.51 -8.75
N LEU A 180 8.27 4.69 -7.77
CA LEU A 180 8.25 5.01 -6.34
C LEU A 180 9.67 5.27 -5.85
N ASP A 181 9.90 6.39 -5.19
CA ASP A 181 11.20 6.73 -4.60
C ASP A 181 11.26 6.25 -3.14
N PHE A 182 11.77 5.03 -2.95
CA PHE A 182 11.89 4.44 -1.63
C PHE A 182 12.81 5.22 -0.66
N ALA A 183 13.72 6.07 -1.13
CA ALA A 183 14.52 6.91 -0.23
C ALA A 183 13.66 7.94 0.53
N ARG A 184 12.51 8.29 -0.03
CA ARG A 184 11.58 9.30 0.51
C ARG A 184 10.32 8.72 1.12
N LEU A 185 10.12 7.40 1.02
CA LEU A 185 8.96 6.70 1.58
C LEU A 185 9.40 5.84 2.75
N ASP A 186 8.51 5.59 3.72
CA ASP A 186 8.77 4.69 4.85
C ASP A 186 7.83 3.50 4.84
N VAL A 187 6.58 3.72 4.45
CA VAL A 187 5.56 2.69 4.28
C VAL A 187 4.93 2.85 2.92
N VAL A 188 4.88 1.76 2.17
CA VAL A 188 4.18 1.69 0.88
C VAL A 188 3.22 0.53 0.91
N THR A 189 1.97 0.78 0.52
CA THR A 189 0.94 -0.25 0.45
C THR A 189 0.37 -0.36 -0.97
N PHE A 190 -0.04 -1.55 -1.34
CA PHE A 190 -0.79 -1.80 -2.57
C PHE A 190 -1.49 -3.15 -2.51
N SER A 191 -2.31 -3.45 -3.51
CA SER A 191 -2.94 -4.75 -3.71
C SER A 191 -2.92 -5.17 -5.18
N TRP A 192 -3.20 -6.43 -5.46
CA TRP A 192 -2.86 -7.09 -6.72
C TRP A 192 -3.83 -6.82 -7.87
N GLN A 193 -5.02 -6.27 -7.62
CA GLN A 193 -6.08 -6.11 -8.61
C GLN A 193 -5.89 -4.93 -9.57
N LYS A 194 -4.95 -4.00 -9.31
CA LYS A 194 -4.75 -2.83 -10.17
C LYS A 194 -3.92 -3.19 -11.39
N VAL A 195 -2.71 -2.70 -11.49
CA VAL A 195 -1.84 -2.86 -12.67
C VAL A 195 -1.59 -4.32 -13.06
N LEU A 196 -1.48 -5.19 -12.07
CA LEU A 196 -1.18 -6.60 -12.29
C LEU A 196 -2.39 -7.43 -12.74
N GLY A 197 -3.61 -6.88 -12.64
CA GLY A 197 -4.83 -7.56 -13.04
C GLY A 197 -5.17 -8.81 -12.22
N GLY A 198 -4.62 -8.93 -11.01
CA GLY A 198 -4.89 -10.03 -10.09
C GLY A 198 -6.15 -9.83 -9.27
N GLU A 199 -6.37 -10.70 -8.28
CA GLU A 199 -7.46 -10.58 -7.33
C GLU A 199 -7.06 -9.74 -6.10
N GLY A 200 -7.99 -8.92 -5.59
CA GLY A 200 -7.73 -7.96 -4.51
C GLY A 200 -7.74 -8.51 -3.09
N GLY A 201 -7.76 -9.81 -2.90
CA GLY A 201 -7.91 -10.43 -1.57
C GLY A 201 -6.73 -10.22 -0.61
N HIS A 202 -5.57 -9.85 -1.13
CA HIS A 202 -4.34 -9.63 -0.37
C HIS A 202 -3.84 -8.21 -0.55
N GLY A 203 -3.36 -7.61 0.55
CA GLY A 203 -2.57 -6.40 0.55
C GLY A 203 -1.08 -6.72 0.57
N MET A 204 -0.30 -5.78 0.09
CA MET A 204 1.16 -5.75 0.23
C MET A 204 1.55 -4.60 1.13
N LEU A 205 2.35 -4.90 2.12
CA LEU A 205 2.86 -3.91 3.06
C LEU A 205 4.39 -3.90 2.98
N ILE A 206 4.94 -2.77 2.57
CA ILE A 206 6.38 -2.55 2.43
C ILE A 206 6.82 -1.55 3.50
N LEU A 207 7.78 -1.94 4.34
CA LEU A 207 8.25 -1.17 5.49
C LEU A 207 9.73 -0.84 5.36
N SER A 208 10.08 0.43 5.52
CA SER A 208 11.48 0.86 5.66
C SER A 208 12.08 0.40 6.99
N PRO A 209 13.42 0.40 7.15
CA PRO A 209 14.05 0.20 8.44
C PRO A 209 13.53 1.16 9.54
N ARG A 210 13.22 2.43 9.20
CA ARG A 210 12.64 3.42 10.11
C ARG A 210 11.22 3.02 10.58
N ALA A 211 10.40 2.50 9.67
CA ALA A 211 9.07 2.00 10.02
C ALA A 211 9.15 0.76 10.94
N VAL A 212 10.13 -0.13 10.70
CA VAL A 212 10.39 -1.28 11.57
C VAL A 212 10.85 -0.81 12.96
N GLU A 213 11.77 0.15 13.04
CA GLU A 213 12.21 0.75 14.30
C GLU A 213 11.02 1.35 15.08
N ARG A 214 10.12 2.06 14.40
CA ARG A 214 8.88 2.59 15.00
C ARG A 214 7.99 1.46 15.55
N LEU A 215 7.82 0.35 14.83
CA LEU A 215 7.04 -0.79 15.31
C LEU A 215 7.64 -1.43 16.56
N GLU A 216 8.95 -1.40 16.73
CA GLU A 216 9.64 -1.98 17.87
C GLU A 216 9.76 -1.03 19.07
N SER A 217 9.71 0.28 18.85
CA SER A 217 9.87 1.30 19.88
C SER A 217 8.56 1.89 20.38
N HIS A 218 7.50 1.88 19.57
CA HIS A 218 6.21 2.48 19.88
C HIS A 218 5.13 1.43 20.11
N ALA A 219 4.36 1.60 21.18
CA ALA A 219 3.15 0.82 21.44
C ALA A 219 1.93 1.73 21.29
N PRO A 220 1.01 1.46 20.34
CA PRO A 220 -0.20 2.23 20.19
C PRO A 220 -1.04 2.27 21.46
N ALA A 221 -1.70 3.40 21.75
CA ALA A 221 -2.54 3.58 22.94
C ALA A 221 -3.86 2.77 22.88
N TRP A 222 -4.19 2.20 21.74
CA TRP A 222 -5.39 1.39 21.50
C TRP A 222 -5.05 -0.08 21.28
N PRO A 223 -5.99 -1.00 21.55
CA PRO A 223 -5.76 -2.41 21.31
C PRO A 223 -5.69 -2.71 19.81
N LEU A 224 -4.70 -3.53 19.42
CA LEU A 224 -4.57 -3.99 18.03
C LEU A 224 -5.35 -5.30 17.83
N PRO A 225 -6.24 -5.37 16.83
CA PRO A 225 -6.78 -6.63 16.33
C PRO A 225 -5.65 -7.60 15.96
N LYS A 226 -5.92 -8.91 16.06
CA LYS A 226 -4.90 -9.93 15.75
C LYS A 226 -4.26 -9.73 14.38
N ILE A 227 -5.07 -9.35 13.37
CA ILE A 227 -4.62 -9.18 11.99
C ILE A 227 -3.72 -7.96 11.80
N PHE A 228 -3.65 -7.04 12.76
CA PHE A 228 -2.77 -5.86 12.72
C PHE A 228 -1.50 -6.02 13.55
N ARG A 229 -1.35 -7.15 14.27
CA ARG A 229 -0.20 -7.35 15.16
C ARG A 229 1.02 -7.80 14.38
N MET A 230 1.93 -6.88 14.14
CA MET A 230 3.21 -7.14 13.48
C MET A 230 4.36 -7.37 14.47
N THR A 231 4.12 -7.14 15.76
CA THR A 231 5.14 -7.32 16.80
C THR A 231 4.71 -8.31 17.87
N LYS A 232 5.69 -8.94 18.53
CA LYS A 232 5.52 -9.78 19.70
C LYS A 232 6.65 -9.50 20.68
N GLY A 233 6.30 -9.10 21.91
CA GLY A 233 7.31 -8.73 22.91
C GLY A 233 8.19 -7.55 22.48
N GLY A 234 7.62 -6.56 21.77
CA GLY A 234 8.36 -5.40 21.27
C GLY A 234 9.31 -5.68 20.09
N LYS A 235 9.24 -6.87 19.48
CA LYS A 235 10.05 -7.24 18.32
C LYS A 235 9.20 -7.62 17.14
N LEU A 236 9.65 -7.24 15.93
CA LEU A 236 8.99 -7.56 14.68
C LEU A 236 8.80 -9.08 14.52
N ILE A 237 7.63 -9.51 14.09
CA ILE A 237 7.37 -10.89 13.71
C ILE A 237 7.91 -11.11 12.30
N GLU A 238 9.20 -11.37 12.18
CA GLU A 238 9.90 -11.52 10.88
C GLU A 238 9.27 -12.56 9.95
N GLY A 239 8.59 -13.57 10.50
CA GLY A 239 7.89 -14.58 9.71
C GLY A 239 6.87 -14.00 8.74
N ILE A 240 6.17 -12.91 9.11
CA ILE A 240 5.19 -12.22 8.25
C ILE A 240 5.86 -11.77 6.94
N PHE A 241 7.11 -11.35 7.02
CA PHE A 241 7.89 -10.80 5.90
C PHE A 241 8.76 -11.88 5.21
N ARG A 242 8.49 -13.15 5.52
CA ARG A 242 9.11 -14.34 4.92
C ARG A 242 8.07 -15.35 4.44
N GLY A 243 6.85 -14.87 4.12
CA GLY A 243 5.77 -15.73 3.63
C GLY A 243 5.04 -16.54 4.70
N GLU A 244 5.24 -16.26 6.01
CA GLU A 244 4.41 -16.77 7.08
C GLU A 244 3.29 -15.77 7.36
N THR A 245 2.22 -15.82 6.56
CA THR A 245 1.11 -14.87 6.61
C THR A 245 0.35 -14.92 7.94
N ILE A 246 -0.21 -13.77 8.34
CA ILE A 246 -1.03 -13.65 9.55
C ILE A 246 -2.32 -14.49 9.43
N ASN A 247 -2.92 -14.51 8.25
CA ASN A 247 -4.12 -15.28 7.91
C ASN A 247 -3.79 -16.36 6.88
N THR A 248 -4.79 -17.16 6.51
CA THR A 248 -4.68 -18.12 5.39
C THR A 248 -4.86 -17.38 4.06
N PRO A 249 -3.84 -17.32 3.20
CA PRO A 249 -3.92 -16.65 1.91
C PRO A 249 -4.59 -17.55 0.86
N SER A 250 -5.06 -16.97 -0.23
CA SER A 250 -5.43 -17.70 -1.44
C SER A 250 -4.18 -18.09 -2.23
N MET A 251 -3.85 -19.36 -2.27
CA MET A 251 -2.70 -19.84 -3.06
C MET A 251 -2.94 -19.73 -4.57
N LEU A 252 -4.20 -19.65 -5.01
CA LEU A 252 -4.55 -19.36 -6.40
C LEU A 252 -4.20 -17.91 -6.77
N ALA A 253 -4.57 -16.96 -5.90
CA ALA A 253 -4.23 -15.55 -6.10
C ALA A 253 -2.70 -15.31 -6.01
N VAL A 254 -1.99 -16.07 -5.16
CA VAL A 254 -0.51 -16.05 -5.10
C VAL A 254 0.10 -16.54 -6.41
N GLU A 255 -0.43 -17.63 -6.99
CA GLU A 255 0.05 -18.14 -8.28
C GLU A 255 -0.18 -17.14 -9.41
N ASP A 256 -1.34 -16.50 -9.41
CA ASP A 256 -1.69 -15.47 -10.40
C ASP A 256 -0.82 -14.21 -10.28
N TYR A 257 -0.34 -13.91 -9.09
CA TYR A 257 0.53 -12.78 -8.81
C TYR A 257 1.98 -13.04 -9.28
N ILE A 258 2.46 -14.29 -9.19
CA ILE A 258 3.80 -14.69 -9.62
C ILE A 258 3.91 -14.70 -11.15
#